data_e1e7f8cba2796709fd2e77c18cb31f47
#
_entry.id   e1e7f8cba2796709fd2e77c18cb31f47
#
_cell.length_a   1.000
_cell.length_b   1.000
_cell.length_c   1.000
_cell.angle_alpha   90.00
_cell.angle_beta   90.00
_cell.angle_gamma   90.00
#
_symmetry.space_group_name_H-M   'P 1'
#
loop_
_entity.id
_entity.type
_entity.pdbx_description
1 polymer ?
#
loop_
_entity_poly.entity_id
_entity_poly.type
_entity_poly.pdbx_seq_one_letter_code
_entity_poly.pdbx_strand_id
1 'polypeptide(L)'
;MTETTGVPAAAALSVRDLHKTYATGVQALKGVSLDVQPGDFYALLGPNGAGKSTLIGIVSSLVNKSAGSVEVFGVDIDEDRDGAMRLLGLVPQELNFNMFEKPRDILVNYAGFYGIPRAQALLRADEELQRAYLGDKADAMSRTLSGGMKRRLMIARAMMTRPRLLILDEPTAGVDIEIRRSMWKTLREINAAGTTIILTTHYLEEAENLCRNLAIIDRGVIVEQGPMRALLSKLDVEGFLLDIDGPLPASLPQIEGATLQAVDDNTLDV
;
A
#
# COMPACT_ATOMS: atom_id res chain seq x y z
N MET A 1 -23.00 -6.09 -37.97
CA MET A 1 -22.18 -5.39 -36.94
C MET A 1 -22.48 -6.11 -35.62
N THR A 2 -21.64 -7.03 -35.25
CA THR A 2 -21.78 -7.79 -34.01
C THR A 2 -21.03 -7.04 -32.92
N GLU A 3 -21.77 -6.43 -31.99
CA GLU A 3 -21.23 -5.88 -30.74
C GLU A 3 -20.63 -7.05 -29.94
N THR A 4 -19.32 -7.04 -29.86
CA THR A 4 -18.57 -7.90 -28.93
C THR A 4 -18.81 -7.35 -27.54
N THR A 5 -19.76 -7.91 -26.82
CA THR A 5 -19.92 -7.71 -25.37
C THR A 5 -18.67 -8.26 -24.69
N GLY A 6 -17.66 -7.41 -24.55
CA GLY A 6 -16.48 -7.73 -23.77
C GLY A 6 -16.89 -7.99 -22.32
N VAL A 7 -16.67 -9.21 -21.83
CA VAL A 7 -16.72 -9.49 -20.40
C VAL A 7 -15.78 -8.51 -19.71
N PRO A 8 -16.24 -7.71 -18.75
CA PRO A 8 -15.36 -6.76 -18.07
C PRO A 8 -14.18 -7.53 -17.49
N ALA A 9 -12.97 -7.06 -17.74
CA ALA A 9 -11.76 -7.68 -17.20
C ALA A 9 -11.88 -7.78 -15.68
N ALA A 10 -11.60 -8.96 -15.12
CA ALA A 10 -11.68 -9.18 -13.68
C ALA A 10 -10.80 -8.16 -12.95
N ALA A 11 -11.32 -7.57 -11.87
CA ALA A 11 -10.56 -6.68 -11.01
C ALA A 11 -9.27 -7.36 -10.51
N ALA A 12 -8.21 -6.60 -10.30
CA ALA A 12 -6.97 -7.13 -9.72
C ALA A 12 -7.16 -7.56 -8.27
N LEU A 13 -8.00 -6.81 -7.54
CA LEU A 13 -8.52 -7.19 -6.23
C LEU A 13 -9.99 -6.79 -6.17
N SER A 14 -10.85 -7.71 -5.76
CA SER A 14 -12.25 -7.47 -5.46
C SER A 14 -12.53 -7.91 -4.04
N VAL A 15 -13.05 -7.02 -3.22
CA VAL A 15 -13.44 -7.26 -1.83
C VAL A 15 -14.92 -6.91 -1.69
N ARG A 16 -15.71 -7.82 -1.12
CA ARG A 16 -17.16 -7.63 -0.94
C ARG A 16 -17.57 -7.92 0.48
N ASP A 17 -18.19 -6.94 1.11
CA ASP A 17 -18.79 -7.02 2.46
C ASP A 17 -17.88 -7.75 3.46
N LEU A 18 -16.61 -7.39 3.49
CA LEU A 18 -15.59 -8.08 4.26
C LEU A 18 -15.67 -7.73 5.74
N HIS A 19 -15.85 -8.74 6.57
CA HIS A 19 -15.92 -8.61 8.02
C HIS A 19 -14.78 -9.37 8.70
N LYS A 20 -14.27 -8.79 9.79
CA LYS A 20 -13.35 -9.47 10.70
C LYS A 20 -13.63 -9.10 12.14
N THR A 21 -13.98 -10.11 12.93
CA THR A 21 -14.02 -10.04 14.41
C THR A 21 -12.97 -11.00 14.96
N TYR A 22 -12.09 -10.51 15.82
CA TYR A 22 -11.10 -11.32 16.51
C TYR A 22 -11.73 -12.01 17.75
N ALA A 23 -11.08 -13.06 18.27
CA ALA A 23 -11.53 -13.77 19.46
C ALA A 23 -11.64 -12.88 20.72
N THR A 24 -10.94 -11.74 20.73
CA THR A 24 -11.05 -10.70 21.76
C THR A 24 -12.32 -9.86 21.69
N GLY A 25 -13.19 -10.09 20.70
CA GLY A 25 -14.40 -9.29 20.45
C GLY A 25 -14.16 -8.03 19.60
N VAL A 26 -12.91 -7.71 19.24
CA VAL A 26 -12.59 -6.53 18.43
C VAL A 26 -13.06 -6.76 17.00
N GLN A 27 -13.97 -5.91 16.52
CA GLN A 27 -14.39 -5.84 15.11
C GLN A 27 -13.43 -4.96 14.33
N ALA A 28 -12.46 -5.59 13.66
CA ALA A 28 -11.44 -4.89 12.88
C ALA A 28 -11.92 -4.47 11.49
N LEU A 29 -12.86 -5.22 10.88
CA LEU A 29 -13.52 -4.87 9.62
C LEU A 29 -15.03 -5.06 9.75
N LYS A 30 -15.81 -4.13 9.16
CA LYS A 30 -17.26 -4.00 9.35
C LYS A 30 -17.98 -3.81 8.00
N GLY A 31 -17.78 -4.74 7.05
CA GLY A 31 -18.41 -4.66 5.74
C GLY A 31 -17.59 -3.87 4.72
N VAL A 32 -16.28 -4.06 4.70
CA VAL A 32 -15.38 -3.40 3.75
C VAL A 32 -15.62 -3.93 2.33
N SER A 33 -15.86 -3.01 1.37
CA SER A 33 -15.97 -3.33 -0.05
C SER A 33 -15.11 -2.37 -0.87
N LEU A 34 -14.27 -2.90 -1.76
CA LEU A 34 -13.45 -2.12 -2.68
C LEU A 34 -13.04 -2.93 -3.91
N ASP A 35 -12.75 -2.24 -5.01
CA ASP A 35 -12.21 -2.80 -6.24
C ASP A 35 -10.92 -2.07 -6.64
N VAL A 36 -9.92 -2.84 -7.03
CA VAL A 36 -8.68 -2.33 -7.61
C VAL A 36 -8.56 -2.86 -9.03
N GLN A 37 -8.38 -1.97 -10.00
CA GLN A 37 -8.28 -2.35 -11.40
C GLN A 37 -6.88 -2.87 -11.76
N PRO A 38 -6.76 -3.77 -12.76
CA PRO A 38 -5.45 -4.21 -13.25
C PRO A 38 -4.57 -3.04 -13.70
N GLY A 39 -3.30 -3.07 -13.29
CA GLY A 39 -2.31 -2.01 -13.58
C GLY A 39 -2.48 -0.74 -12.76
N ASP A 40 -3.43 -0.67 -11.84
CA ASP A 40 -3.58 0.49 -10.97
C ASP A 40 -2.45 0.60 -9.93
N PHE A 41 -2.22 1.81 -9.46
CA PHE A 41 -1.46 2.11 -8.26
C PHE A 41 -2.44 2.71 -7.25
N TYR A 42 -2.84 1.90 -6.28
CA TYR A 42 -3.94 2.17 -5.36
C TYR A 42 -3.45 2.39 -3.94
N ALA A 43 -3.95 3.41 -3.26
CA ALA A 43 -3.66 3.66 -1.85
C ALA A 43 -4.79 3.16 -0.94
N LEU A 44 -4.42 2.52 0.16
CA LEU A 44 -5.31 2.31 1.31
C LEU A 44 -4.82 3.21 2.45
N LEU A 45 -5.47 4.36 2.59
CA LEU A 45 -5.11 5.40 3.55
C LEU A 45 -5.94 5.25 4.84
N GLY A 46 -5.34 5.52 5.98
CA GLY A 46 -6.05 5.54 7.26
C GLY A 46 -5.12 5.54 8.46
N PRO A 47 -5.62 5.93 9.64
CA PRO A 47 -4.83 5.95 10.87
C PRO A 47 -4.41 4.56 11.32
N ASN A 48 -3.52 4.50 12.30
CA ASN A 48 -3.15 3.24 12.95
C ASN A 48 -4.37 2.64 13.64
N GLY A 49 -4.56 1.32 13.49
CA GLY A 49 -5.73 0.61 14.02
C GLY A 49 -7.01 0.72 13.17
N ALA A 50 -6.99 1.42 12.03
CA ALA A 50 -8.17 1.56 11.15
C ALA A 50 -8.63 0.25 10.49
N GLY A 51 -7.78 -0.79 10.46
CA GLY A 51 -8.10 -2.09 9.82
C GLY A 51 -7.24 -2.42 8.59
N LYS A 52 -6.32 -1.54 8.16
CA LYS A 52 -5.46 -1.72 6.97
C LYS A 52 -4.73 -3.06 6.96
N SER A 53 -3.93 -3.34 7.99
CA SER A 53 -3.13 -4.58 8.08
C SER A 53 -4.02 -5.82 8.26
N THR A 54 -5.23 -5.68 8.83
CA THR A 54 -6.21 -6.77 8.88
C THR A 54 -6.75 -7.09 7.49
N LEU A 55 -7.11 -6.07 6.70
CA LEU A 55 -7.56 -6.25 5.32
C LEU A 55 -6.47 -6.93 4.48
N ILE A 56 -5.24 -6.40 4.53
CA ILE A 56 -4.09 -7.00 3.83
C ILE A 56 -3.82 -8.43 4.31
N GLY A 57 -3.89 -8.67 5.62
CA GLY A 57 -3.71 -10.01 6.19
C GLY A 57 -4.74 -11.02 5.64
N ILE A 58 -5.99 -10.59 5.42
CA ILE A 58 -7.02 -11.46 4.81
C ILE A 58 -6.73 -11.68 3.33
N VAL A 59 -6.48 -10.61 2.57
CA VAL A 59 -6.17 -10.71 1.12
C VAL A 59 -4.96 -11.60 0.86
N SER A 60 -3.95 -11.55 1.75
CA SER A 60 -2.76 -12.41 1.67
C SER A 60 -2.92 -13.77 2.36
N SER A 61 -4.14 -14.13 2.78
CA SER A 61 -4.45 -15.40 3.47
C SER A 61 -3.64 -15.66 4.75
N LEU A 62 -3.13 -14.63 5.40
CA LEU A 62 -2.47 -14.69 6.71
C LEU A 62 -3.47 -14.58 7.86
N VAL A 63 -4.64 -14.00 7.60
CA VAL A 63 -5.73 -13.83 8.57
C VAL A 63 -7.03 -14.39 7.95
N ASN A 64 -7.74 -15.21 8.70
CA ASN A 64 -9.05 -15.69 8.26
C ASN A 64 -10.11 -14.59 8.43
N LYS A 65 -10.92 -14.36 7.40
CA LYS A 65 -12.08 -13.47 7.47
C LYS A 65 -13.19 -14.06 8.35
N SER A 66 -14.11 -13.24 8.82
CA SER A 66 -15.33 -13.67 9.52
C SER A 66 -16.52 -13.83 8.57
N ALA A 67 -16.62 -12.96 7.54
CA ALA A 67 -17.63 -13.01 6.48
C ALA A 67 -17.17 -12.19 5.27
N GLY A 68 -17.92 -12.27 4.17
CA GLY A 68 -17.63 -11.57 2.91
C GLY A 68 -16.80 -12.41 1.94
N SER A 69 -16.39 -11.85 0.81
CA SER A 69 -15.57 -12.53 -0.20
C SER A 69 -14.39 -11.67 -0.64
N VAL A 70 -13.33 -12.33 -1.11
CA VAL A 70 -12.12 -11.71 -1.66
C VAL A 70 -11.66 -12.50 -2.88
N GLU A 71 -11.48 -11.78 -4.00
CA GLU A 71 -10.96 -12.35 -5.23
C GLU A 71 -9.71 -11.59 -5.67
N VAL A 72 -8.71 -12.32 -6.13
CA VAL A 72 -7.49 -11.79 -6.74
C VAL A 72 -7.46 -12.17 -8.22
N PHE A 73 -7.63 -11.21 -9.12
CA PHE A 73 -7.80 -11.42 -10.56
C PHE A 73 -8.88 -12.45 -10.90
N GLY A 74 -10.01 -12.42 -10.16
CA GLY A 74 -11.12 -13.36 -10.33
C GLY A 74 -10.92 -14.72 -9.71
N VAL A 75 -9.84 -14.95 -8.96
CA VAL A 75 -9.59 -16.16 -8.19
C VAL A 75 -10.02 -15.93 -6.74
N ASP A 76 -11.07 -16.64 -6.29
CA ASP A 76 -11.53 -16.55 -4.90
C ASP A 76 -10.52 -17.22 -3.96
N ILE A 77 -10.14 -16.51 -2.89
CA ILE A 77 -9.13 -16.98 -1.92
C ILE A 77 -9.59 -18.17 -1.07
N ASP A 78 -10.89 -18.44 -0.98
CA ASP A 78 -11.44 -19.59 -0.27
C ASP A 78 -11.52 -20.83 -1.17
N GLU A 79 -11.75 -20.63 -2.48
CA GLU A 79 -11.87 -21.73 -3.45
C GLU A 79 -10.51 -22.21 -3.97
N ASP A 80 -9.62 -21.26 -4.35
CA ASP A 80 -8.26 -21.54 -4.83
C ASP A 80 -7.25 -20.61 -4.19
N ARG A 81 -6.93 -20.86 -2.93
CA ARG A 81 -5.95 -20.09 -2.17
C ARG A 81 -4.58 -20.07 -2.83
N ASP A 82 -4.10 -21.21 -3.30
CA ASP A 82 -2.77 -21.34 -3.88
C ASP A 82 -2.67 -20.58 -5.22
N GLY A 83 -3.73 -20.66 -6.03
CA GLY A 83 -3.85 -19.89 -7.26
C GLY A 83 -3.84 -18.38 -7.01
N ALA A 84 -4.64 -17.91 -6.06
CA ALA A 84 -4.67 -16.50 -5.67
C ALA A 84 -3.31 -16.02 -5.13
N MET A 85 -2.65 -16.80 -4.25
CA MET A 85 -1.36 -16.41 -3.65
C MET A 85 -0.20 -16.44 -4.66
N ARG A 86 -0.29 -17.18 -5.74
CA ARG A 86 0.70 -17.12 -6.84
C ARG A 86 0.63 -15.83 -7.64
N LEU A 87 -0.52 -15.15 -7.63
CA LEU A 87 -0.73 -13.86 -8.31
C LEU A 87 -0.27 -12.68 -7.45
N LEU A 88 -0.03 -12.90 -6.15
CA LEU A 88 0.20 -11.88 -5.15
C LEU A 88 1.63 -11.90 -4.61
N GLY A 89 2.24 -10.72 -4.49
CA GLY A 89 3.45 -10.48 -3.73
C GLY A 89 3.13 -9.58 -2.52
N LEU A 90 3.66 -9.91 -1.36
CA LEU A 90 3.47 -9.13 -0.14
C LEU A 90 4.79 -8.64 0.41
N VAL A 91 4.84 -7.33 0.69
CA VAL A 91 5.91 -6.67 1.44
C VAL A 91 5.32 -6.19 2.77
N PRO A 92 5.52 -6.92 3.86
CA PRO A 92 4.99 -6.53 5.18
C PRO A 92 5.75 -5.33 5.76
N GLN A 93 5.14 -4.70 6.76
CA GLN A 93 5.71 -3.55 7.46
C GLN A 93 7.02 -3.90 8.18
N GLU A 94 7.09 -5.08 8.81
CA GLU A 94 8.28 -5.52 9.51
C GLU A 94 9.25 -6.28 8.61
N LEU A 95 10.56 -6.15 8.89
CA LEU A 95 11.59 -6.90 8.21
C LEU A 95 11.54 -8.37 8.66
N ASN A 96 11.23 -9.28 7.74
CA ASN A 96 10.99 -10.69 8.04
C ASN A 96 11.90 -11.64 7.23
N PHE A 97 13.19 -11.35 7.18
CA PHE A 97 14.19 -12.24 6.59
C PHE A 97 15.40 -12.42 7.54
N ASN A 98 16.19 -13.47 7.32
CA ASN A 98 17.35 -13.75 8.12
C ASN A 98 18.47 -12.73 7.83
N MET A 99 18.83 -11.93 8.81
CA MET A 99 19.87 -10.90 8.71
C MET A 99 21.29 -11.46 8.52
N PHE A 100 21.50 -12.76 8.78
CA PHE A 100 22.79 -13.44 8.63
C PHE A 100 22.93 -14.15 7.28
N GLU A 101 21.92 -14.04 6.39
CA GLU A 101 22.00 -14.52 5.01
C GLU A 101 22.40 -13.38 4.08
N LYS A 102 22.90 -13.76 2.88
CA LYS A 102 23.18 -12.81 1.81
C LYS A 102 21.89 -12.45 1.06
N PRO A 103 21.75 -11.23 0.54
CA PRO A 103 20.59 -10.83 -0.29
C PRO A 103 20.26 -11.84 -1.39
N ARG A 104 21.26 -12.31 -2.14
CA ARG A 104 21.04 -13.31 -3.20
C ARG A 104 20.44 -14.60 -2.64
N ASP A 105 20.97 -15.12 -1.53
CA ASP A 105 20.49 -16.36 -0.93
C ASP A 105 19.06 -16.22 -0.41
N ILE A 106 18.72 -15.09 0.20
CA ILE A 106 17.35 -14.77 0.65
C ILE A 106 16.37 -14.84 -0.53
N LEU A 107 16.72 -14.24 -1.67
CA LEU A 107 15.87 -14.24 -2.86
C LEU A 107 15.72 -15.64 -3.45
N VAL A 108 16.82 -16.37 -3.58
CA VAL A 108 16.84 -17.73 -4.13
C VAL A 108 16.06 -18.70 -3.24
N ASN A 109 16.24 -18.62 -1.93
CA ASN A 109 15.51 -19.45 -0.98
C ASN A 109 14.01 -19.15 -1.02
N TYR A 110 13.63 -17.87 -1.08
CA TYR A 110 12.24 -17.46 -1.23
C TYR A 110 11.60 -18.02 -2.51
N ALA A 111 12.27 -17.92 -3.63
CA ALA A 111 11.81 -18.49 -4.91
C ALA A 111 11.60 -20.02 -4.83
N GLY A 112 12.41 -20.70 -4.04
CA GLY A 112 12.29 -22.13 -3.79
C GLY A 112 10.98 -22.55 -3.16
N PHE A 113 10.41 -21.72 -2.24
CA PHE A 113 9.08 -21.98 -1.65
C PHE A 113 7.94 -21.94 -2.68
N TYR A 114 8.14 -21.26 -3.81
CA TYR A 114 7.20 -21.20 -4.94
C TYR A 114 7.53 -22.21 -6.06
N GLY A 115 8.46 -23.14 -5.81
CA GLY A 115 8.84 -24.18 -6.77
C GLY A 115 9.66 -23.68 -7.96
N ILE A 116 10.28 -22.49 -7.88
CA ILE A 116 11.15 -21.97 -8.95
C ILE A 116 12.48 -22.70 -8.91
N PRO A 117 12.90 -23.35 -10.03
CA PRO A 117 14.17 -24.08 -10.07
C PRO A 117 15.36 -23.17 -9.74
N ARG A 118 16.34 -23.69 -8.96
CA ARG A 118 17.47 -22.91 -8.45
C ARG A 118 18.23 -22.15 -9.54
N ALA A 119 18.45 -22.76 -10.70
CA ALA A 119 19.14 -22.09 -11.81
C ALA A 119 18.37 -20.84 -12.29
N GLN A 120 17.05 -20.92 -12.39
CA GLN A 120 16.20 -19.79 -12.75
C GLN A 120 16.11 -18.78 -11.62
N ALA A 121 16.05 -19.24 -10.36
CA ALA A 121 16.01 -18.37 -9.18
C ALA A 121 17.27 -17.52 -9.06
N LEU A 122 18.46 -18.06 -9.37
CA LEU A 122 19.71 -17.30 -9.37
C LEU A 122 19.69 -16.16 -10.40
N LEU A 123 19.27 -16.44 -11.63
CA LEU A 123 19.16 -15.40 -12.67
C LEU A 123 18.17 -14.30 -12.27
N ARG A 124 16.99 -14.69 -11.77
CA ARG A 124 16.00 -13.73 -11.30
C ARG A 124 16.50 -12.91 -10.09
N ALA A 125 17.22 -13.56 -9.16
CA ALA A 125 17.77 -12.87 -8.00
C ALA A 125 18.74 -11.77 -8.42
N ASP A 126 19.62 -12.04 -9.38
CA ASP A 126 20.53 -11.03 -9.91
C ASP A 126 19.76 -9.88 -10.61
N GLU A 127 18.74 -10.20 -11.42
CA GLU A 127 17.87 -9.19 -12.05
C GLU A 127 17.17 -8.30 -11.00
N GLU A 128 16.53 -8.91 -9.99
CA GLU A 128 15.78 -8.16 -8.99
C GLU A 128 16.68 -7.36 -8.04
N LEU A 129 17.89 -7.88 -7.72
CA LEU A 129 18.87 -7.12 -6.96
C LEU A 129 19.41 -5.92 -7.74
N GLN A 130 19.61 -6.02 -9.06
CA GLN A 130 19.97 -4.88 -9.89
C GLN A 130 18.87 -3.83 -9.93
N ARG A 131 17.60 -4.23 -10.14
CA ARG A 131 16.43 -3.33 -10.09
C ARG A 131 16.26 -2.62 -8.74
N ALA A 132 16.59 -3.33 -7.65
CA ALA A 132 16.55 -2.79 -6.29
C ALA A 132 17.78 -1.94 -5.93
N TYR A 133 18.71 -1.72 -6.85
CA TYR A 133 20.00 -1.04 -6.61
C TYR A 133 20.82 -1.70 -5.48
N LEU A 134 20.81 -3.03 -5.45
CA LEU A 134 21.53 -3.88 -4.49
C LEU A 134 22.50 -4.86 -5.12
N GLY A 135 22.80 -4.72 -6.43
CA GLY A 135 23.67 -5.63 -7.14
C GLY A 135 25.08 -5.74 -6.55
N ASP A 136 25.65 -4.62 -6.12
CA ASP A 136 26.96 -4.56 -5.43
C ASP A 136 26.94 -5.15 -4.01
N LYS A 137 25.76 -5.38 -3.44
CA LYS A 137 25.54 -5.96 -2.11
C LYS A 137 25.01 -7.39 -2.13
N ALA A 138 24.88 -7.99 -3.33
CA ALA A 138 24.27 -9.32 -3.50
C ALA A 138 24.89 -10.40 -2.60
N ASP A 139 26.20 -10.32 -2.37
CA ASP A 139 26.97 -11.27 -1.59
C ASP A 139 27.43 -10.75 -0.21
N ALA A 140 27.02 -9.52 0.18
CA ALA A 140 27.27 -8.98 1.51
C ALA A 140 26.30 -9.61 2.55
N MET A 141 26.63 -9.53 3.82
CA MET A 141 25.68 -9.96 4.87
C MET A 141 24.52 -8.96 5.00
N SER A 142 23.27 -9.43 5.00
CA SER A 142 22.10 -8.55 5.05
C SER A 142 22.03 -7.67 6.28
N ARG A 143 22.67 -8.07 7.39
CA ARG A 143 22.79 -7.23 8.61
C ARG A 143 23.53 -5.92 8.37
N THR A 144 24.45 -5.87 7.36
CA THR A 144 25.25 -4.68 7.04
C THR A 144 24.51 -3.67 6.16
N LEU A 145 23.34 -4.03 5.65
CA LEU A 145 22.51 -3.15 4.85
C LEU A 145 21.85 -2.07 5.71
N SER A 146 21.73 -0.86 5.16
CA SER A 146 20.92 0.20 5.78
C SER A 146 19.44 -0.18 5.82
N GLY A 147 18.63 0.54 6.63
CA GLY A 147 17.18 0.31 6.71
C GLY A 147 16.49 0.37 5.34
N GLY A 148 16.80 1.38 4.54
CA GLY A 148 16.26 1.52 3.19
C GLY A 148 16.73 0.42 2.23
N MET A 149 17.98 -0.02 2.33
CA MET A 149 18.47 -1.16 1.55
C MET A 149 17.74 -2.46 1.92
N LYS A 150 17.50 -2.69 3.21
CA LYS A 150 16.71 -3.84 3.68
C LYS A 150 15.27 -3.80 3.16
N ARG A 151 14.66 -2.60 3.13
CA ARG A 151 13.31 -2.43 2.60
C ARG A 151 13.27 -2.71 1.08
N ARG A 152 14.25 -2.22 0.32
CA ARG A 152 14.39 -2.54 -1.11
C ARG A 152 14.61 -4.04 -1.36
N LEU A 153 15.37 -4.72 -0.48
CA LEU A 153 15.53 -6.18 -0.54
C LEU A 153 14.20 -6.93 -0.35
N MET A 154 13.31 -6.45 0.52
CA MET A 154 11.99 -7.05 0.68
C MET A 154 11.12 -6.90 -0.57
N ILE A 155 11.19 -5.74 -1.24
CA ILE A 155 10.50 -5.54 -2.53
C ILE A 155 11.07 -6.50 -3.58
N ALA A 156 12.41 -6.57 -3.73
CA ALA A 156 13.07 -7.50 -4.65
C ALA A 156 12.66 -8.95 -4.38
N ARG A 157 12.56 -9.35 -3.10
CA ARG A 157 12.10 -10.67 -2.70
C ARG A 157 10.67 -10.94 -3.15
N ALA A 158 9.74 -10.00 -2.94
CA ALA A 158 8.36 -10.16 -3.37
C ALA A 158 8.24 -10.26 -4.90
N MET A 159 9.12 -9.59 -5.66
CA MET A 159 9.15 -9.62 -7.11
C MET A 159 9.73 -10.92 -7.71
N MET A 160 10.36 -11.79 -6.91
CA MET A 160 10.92 -13.08 -7.37
C MET A 160 9.87 -13.98 -8.04
N THR A 161 8.63 -13.92 -7.61
CA THR A 161 7.51 -14.70 -8.17
C THR A 161 6.86 -14.03 -9.38
N ARG A 162 7.28 -12.80 -9.75
CA ARG A 162 6.65 -11.96 -10.79
C ARG A 162 5.14 -11.81 -10.56
N PRO A 163 4.73 -11.30 -9.40
CA PRO A 163 3.32 -11.19 -9.04
C PRO A 163 2.60 -10.21 -9.98
N ARG A 164 1.30 -10.44 -10.21
CA ARG A 164 0.44 -9.49 -10.92
C ARG A 164 -0.09 -8.39 -10.00
N LEU A 165 -0.20 -8.70 -8.70
CA LEU A 165 -0.58 -7.78 -7.62
C LEU A 165 0.53 -7.73 -6.57
N LEU A 166 1.09 -6.55 -6.31
CA LEU A 166 2.06 -6.30 -5.23
C LEU A 166 1.38 -5.47 -4.14
N ILE A 167 1.37 -5.99 -2.92
CA ILE A 167 0.86 -5.28 -1.75
C ILE A 167 2.04 -4.86 -0.87
N LEU A 168 2.06 -3.57 -0.48
CA LEU A 168 3.08 -3.02 0.41
C LEU A 168 2.41 -2.43 1.65
N ASP A 169 2.73 -2.99 2.82
CA ASP A 169 2.21 -2.50 4.09
C ASP A 169 3.19 -1.48 4.68
N GLU A 170 2.84 -0.20 4.65
CA GLU A 170 3.62 0.95 5.12
C GLU A 170 5.11 0.91 4.68
N PRO A 171 5.41 0.83 3.39
CA PRO A 171 6.76 0.52 2.91
C PRO A 171 7.80 1.59 3.25
N THR A 172 7.40 2.84 3.50
CA THR A 172 8.30 3.95 3.79
C THR A 172 8.23 4.45 5.23
N ALA A 173 7.54 3.71 6.11
CA ALA A 173 7.48 4.07 7.53
C ALA A 173 8.88 4.08 8.16
N GLY A 174 9.23 5.19 8.83
CA GLY A 174 10.52 5.34 9.50
C GLY A 174 11.74 5.47 8.57
N VAL A 175 11.53 5.76 7.28
CA VAL A 175 12.58 5.95 6.29
C VAL A 175 12.77 7.44 6.01
N ASP A 176 14.03 7.88 5.86
CA ASP A 176 14.34 9.26 5.49
C ASP A 176 13.83 9.63 4.10
N ILE A 177 13.75 10.94 3.82
CA ILE A 177 13.09 11.47 2.61
C ILE A 177 13.82 11.06 1.31
N GLU A 178 15.15 10.94 1.33
CA GLU A 178 15.91 10.57 0.12
C GLU A 178 15.68 9.09 -0.23
N ILE A 179 15.71 8.22 0.77
CA ILE A 179 15.42 6.80 0.60
C ILE A 179 13.98 6.60 0.17
N ARG A 180 13.01 7.35 0.76
CA ARG A 180 11.61 7.34 0.37
C ARG A 180 11.43 7.67 -1.12
N ARG A 181 12.03 8.75 -1.59
CA ARG A 181 11.98 9.15 -3.02
C ARG A 181 12.59 8.10 -3.94
N SER A 182 13.70 7.48 -3.55
CA SER A 182 14.32 6.37 -4.29
C SER A 182 13.38 5.17 -4.38
N MET A 183 12.69 4.81 -3.30
CA MET A 183 11.70 3.72 -3.30
C MET A 183 10.50 4.05 -4.18
N TRP A 184 9.98 5.26 -4.15
CA TRP A 184 8.89 5.70 -5.01
C TRP A 184 9.24 5.54 -6.50
N LYS A 185 10.48 5.86 -6.88
CA LYS A 185 10.96 5.63 -8.25
C LYS A 185 10.88 4.15 -8.62
N THR A 186 11.43 3.26 -7.78
CA THR A 186 11.38 1.81 -8.02
C THR A 186 9.93 1.30 -8.12
N LEU A 187 9.03 1.74 -7.24
CA LEU A 187 7.62 1.33 -7.28
C LEU A 187 6.90 1.80 -8.55
N ARG A 188 7.18 3.04 -9.01
CA ARG A 188 6.65 3.52 -10.30
C ARG A 188 7.14 2.67 -11.48
N GLU A 189 8.42 2.28 -11.49
CA GLU A 189 8.99 1.41 -12.53
C GLU A 189 8.31 0.03 -12.52
N ILE A 190 8.07 -0.56 -11.36
CA ILE A 190 7.32 -1.83 -11.20
C ILE A 190 5.89 -1.69 -11.72
N ASN A 191 5.19 -0.62 -11.36
CA ASN A 191 3.82 -0.38 -11.83
C ASN A 191 3.78 -0.11 -13.34
N ALA A 192 4.71 0.67 -13.89
CA ALA A 192 4.81 0.94 -15.32
C ALA A 192 5.09 -0.33 -16.14
N ALA A 193 5.74 -1.35 -15.54
CA ALA A 193 5.93 -2.66 -16.15
C ALA A 193 4.67 -3.55 -16.12
N GLY A 194 3.54 -3.05 -15.57
CA GLY A 194 2.23 -3.69 -15.60
C GLY A 194 1.80 -4.36 -14.30
N THR A 195 2.62 -4.34 -13.24
CA THR A 195 2.21 -4.86 -11.93
C THR A 195 1.22 -3.92 -11.26
N THR A 196 0.06 -4.42 -10.83
CA THR A 196 -0.87 -3.68 -9.98
C THR A 196 -0.26 -3.52 -8.60
N ILE A 197 -0.35 -2.31 -8.01
CA ILE A 197 0.23 -2.05 -6.69
C ILE A 197 -0.85 -1.55 -5.74
N ILE A 198 -0.91 -2.14 -4.55
CA ILE A 198 -1.67 -1.62 -3.41
C ILE A 198 -0.68 -1.21 -2.33
N LEU A 199 -0.79 0.03 -1.89
CA LEU A 199 0.06 0.64 -0.87
C LEU A 199 -0.79 1.00 0.33
N THR A 200 -0.45 0.52 1.53
CA THR A 200 -1.02 1.11 2.76
C THR A 200 -0.12 2.21 3.26
N THR A 201 -0.71 3.27 3.71
CA THR A 201 0.01 4.39 4.33
C THR A 201 -0.91 5.20 5.22
N HIS A 202 -0.32 5.97 6.13
CA HIS A 202 -1.00 7.03 6.87
C HIS A 202 -0.50 8.42 6.43
N TYR A 203 0.37 8.49 5.41
CA TYR A 203 0.89 9.71 4.82
C TYR A 203 0.16 10.03 3.52
N LEU A 204 -0.60 11.11 3.49
CA LEU A 204 -1.32 11.55 2.28
C LEU A 204 -0.34 11.89 1.15
N GLU A 205 0.81 12.53 1.46
CA GLU A 205 1.86 12.87 0.49
C GLU A 205 2.35 11.64 -0.31
N GLU A 206 2.49 10.48 0.35
CA GLU A 206 2.91 9.25 -0.33
C GLU A 206 1.84 8.75 -1.30
N ALA A 207 0.59 8.73 -0.85
CA ALA A 207 -0.54 8.34 -1.69
C ALA A 207 -0.70 9.27 -2.89
N GLU A 208 -0.60 10.58 -2.68
CA GLU A 208 -0.69 11.62 -3.73
C GLU A 208 0.41 11.48 -4.79
N ASN A 209 1.66 11.24 -4.34
CA ASN A 209 2.79 11.10 -5.26
C ASN A 209 2.75 9.81 -6.08
N LEU A 210 2.15 8.73 -5.60
CA LEU A 210 2.25 7.41 -6.21
C LEU A 210 0.95 6.92 -6.84
N CYS A 211 -0.20 7.20 -6.20
CA CYS A 211 -1.42 6.47 -6.47
C CYS A 211 -2.38 7.27 -7.36
N ARG A 212 -3.09 6.57 -8.23
CA ARG A 212 -4.16 7.13 -9.06
C ARG A 212 -5.50 7.12 -8.37
N ASN A 213 -5.74 6.10 -7.58
CA ASN A 213 -6.96 5.89 -6.81
C ASN A 213 -6.62 5.59 -5.35
N LEU A 214 -7.57 5.89 -4.47
CA LEU A 214 -7.42 5.55 -3.06
C LEU A 214 -8.75 5.15 -2.42
N ALA A 215 -8.65 4.42 -1.31
CA ALA A 215 -9.72 4.29 -0.32
C ALA A 215 -9.20 4.79 1.04
N ILE A 216 -10.06 5.48 1.75
CA ILE A 216 -9.83 5.90 3.14
C ILE A 216 -10.59 4.93 4.03
N ILE A 217 -9.86 4.24 4.90
CA ILE A 217 -10.43 3.35 5.90
C ILE A 217 -10.31 3.97 7.29
N ASP A 218 -11.40 4.01 8.03
CA ASP A 218 -11.42 4.40 9.44
C ASP A 218 -12.30 3.43 10.23
N ARG A 219 -11.82 3.00 11.40
CA ARG A 219 -12.54 2.11 12.35
C ARG A 219 -13.21 0.90 11.70
N GLY A 220 -12.55 0.35 10.68
CA GLY A 220 -12.98 -0.87 9.98
C GLY A 220 -14.01 -0.68 8.88
N VAL A 221 -14.27 0.54 8.44
CA VAL A 221 -15.15 0.85 7.30
C VAL A 221 -14.44 1.72 6.28
N ILE A 222 -14.78 1.58 4.99
CA ILE A 222 -14.36 2.53 3.96
C ILE A 222 -15.25 3.77 4.08
N VAL A 223 -14.64 4.91 4.41
CA VAL A 223 -15.34 6.19 4.55
C VAL A 223 -15.40 6.97 3.25
N GLU A 224 -14.41 6.80 2.38
CA GLU A 224 -14.35 7.45 1.07
C GLU A 224 -13.48 6.59 0.14
N GLN A 225 -13.78 6.57 -1.17
CA GLN A 225 -12.95 5.92 -2.18
C GLN A 225 -13.16 6.53 -3.56
N GLY A 226 -12.12 6.53 -4.38
CA GLY A 226 -12.20 7.04 -5.76
C GLY A 226 -10.86 7.54 -6.29
N PRO A 227 -10.91 8.29 -7.42
CA PRO A 227 -9.73 8.90 -8.00
C PRO A 227 -9.09 9.91 -7.05
N MET A 228 -7.76 9.86 -6.90
CA MET A 228 -6.99 10.75 -6.02
C MET A 228 -7.37 12.23 -6.22
N ARG A 229 -7.43 12.69 -7.48
CA ARG A 229 -7.76 14.09 -7.79
C ARG A 229 -9.14 14.50 -7.28
N ALA A 230 -10.14 13.61 -7.38
CA ALA A 230 -11.49 13.91 -6.95
C ALA A 230 -11.62 13.96 -5.42
N LEU A 231 -10.76 13.24 -4.71
CA LEU A 231 -10.74 13.26 -3.25
C LEU A 231 -9.94 14.45 -2.72
N LEU A 232 -8.82 14.80 -3.36
CA LEU A 232 -8.06 16.00 -3.01
C LEU A 232 -8.87 17.27 -3.21
N SER A 233 -9.65 17.38 -4.30
CA SER A 233 -10.50 18.56 -4.52
C SER A 233 -11.61 18.74 -3.47
N LYS A 234 -11.95 17.70 -2.71
CA LYS A 234 -12.84 17.81 -1.54
C LYS A 234 -12.11 18.33 -0.29
N LEU A 235 -10.77 18.23 -0.28
CA LEU A 235 -9.90 18.67 0.81
C LEU A 235 -9.38 20.11 0.58
N ASP A 236 -9.74 20.75 -0.55
CA ASP A 236 -9.36 22.12 -0.90
C ASP A 236 -9.95 23.20 0.04
N VAL A 237 -9.95 22.90 1.32
CA VAL A 237 -9.99 23.88 2.40
C VAL A 237 -8.56 23.95 2.93
N GLU A 238 -7.76 24.86 2.42
CA GLU A 238 -6.49 25.22 3.06
C GLU A 238 -6.84 25.94 4.38
N GLY A 239 -6.55 25.30 5.52
CA GLY A 239 -6.66 25.93 6.83
C GLY A 239 -5.33 26.59 7.16
N PHE A 240 -5.36 27.91 7.45
CA PHE A 240 -4.22 28.67 7.93
C PHE A 240 -4.43 29.06 9.40
N LEU A 241 -3.49 28.68 10.27
CA LEU A 241 -3.42 29.27 11.61
C LEU A 241 -2.59 30.54 11.54
N LEU A 242 -3.23 31.67 11.77
CA LEU A 242 -2.59 32.99 11.76
C LEU A 242 -2.45 33.51 13.20
N ASP A 243 -1.21 33.65 13.66
CA ASP A 243 -0.91 34.34 14.91
C ASP A 243 -0.85 35.85 14.63
N ILE A 244 -1.66 36.63 15.34
CA ILE A 244 -1.78 38.06 15.17
C ILE A 244 -1.12 38.77 16.35
N ASP A 245 -0.33 39.81 16.07
CA ASP A 245 0.26 40.67 17.11
C ASP A 245 -0.85 41.50 17.77
N GLY A 246 -1.39 40.99 18.88
CA GLY A 246 -2.43 41.64 19.69
C GLY A 246 -3.74 40.86 19.73
N PRO A 247 -4.72 41.31 20.53
CA PRO A 247 -5.99 40.61 20.68
C PRO A 247 -6.82 40.69 19.41
N LEU A 248 -7.52 39.59 19.11
CA LEU A 248 -8.48 39.53 18.01
C LEU A 248 -9.61 40.56 18.17
N PRO A 249 -10.11 41.15 17.07
CA PRO A 249 -11.26 42.06 17.13
C PRO A 249 -12.50 41.31 17.61
N ALA A 250 -13.39 42.01 18.34
CA ALA A 250 -14.62 41.45 18.88
C ALA A 250 -15.57 40.87 17.80
N SER A 251 -15.41 41.29 16.55
CA SER A 251 -16.07 40.67 15.38
C SER A 251 -15.07 40.44 14.27
N LEU A 252 -14.98 39.20 13.82
CA LEU A 252 -14.10 38.82 12.69
C LEU A 252 -14.70 39.34 11.38
N PRO A 253 -13.85 39.81 10.43
CA PRO A 253 -14.31 40.23 9.11
C PRO A 253 -14.89 39.03 8.34
N GLN A 254 -15.90 39.27 7.51
CA GLN A 254 -16.32 38.26 6.52
C GLN A 254 -15.43 38.38 5.27
N ILE A 255 -14.77 37.28 4.92
CA ILE A 255 -13.94 37.18 3.70
C ILE A 255 -14.64 36.20 2.76
N GLU A 256 -14.85 36.63 1.51
CA GLU A 256 -15.47 35.76 0.50
C GLU A 256 -14.55 34.56 0.22
N GLY A 257 -15.06 33.35 0.41
CA GLY A 257 -14.31 32.11 0.21
C GLY A 257 -13.49 31.63 1.40
N ALA A 258 -13.54 32.29 2.57
CA ALA A 258 -12.87 31.85 3.79
C ALA A 258 -13.81 31.83 5.00
N THR A 259 -13.60 30.86 5.88
CA THR A 259 -14.31 30.77 7.17
C THR A 259 -13.31 31.08 8.27
N LEU A 260 -13.52 32.19 8.97
CA LEU A 260 -12.64 32.63 10.06
C LEU A 260 -13.19 32.17 11.40
N GLN A 261 -12.35 31.48 12.18
CA GLN A 261 -12.69 31.04 13.53
C GLN A 261 -11.57 31.40 14.52
N ALA A 262 -11.90 32.06 15.63
CA ALA A 262 -10.93 32.32 16.69
C ALA A 262 -10.62 31.00 17.42
N VAL A 263 -9.34 30.68 17.54
CA VAL A 263 -8.82 29.52 18.28
C VAL A 263 -8.53 29.94 19.72
N ASP A 264 -7.92 31.12 19.89
CA ASP A 264 -7.64 31.79 21.16
C ASP A 264 -7.67 33.32 21.00
N ASP A 265 -7.15 34.06 21.99
CA ASP A 265 -7.21 35.54 22.02
C ASP A 265 -6.41 36.23 20.91
N ASN A 266 -5.48 35.52 20.23
CA ASN A 266 -4.60 36.05 19.18
C ASN A 266 -4.34 35.11 18.01
N THR A 267 -4.97 33.91 18.01
CA THR A 267 -4.81 32.93 16.92
C THR A 267 -6.14 32.76 16.16
N LEU A 268 -6.07 32.89 14.85
CA LEU A 268 -7.17 32.76 13.92
C LEU A 268 -6.98 31.53 13.04
N ASP A 269 -8.01 30.69 12.91
CA ASP A 269 -8.12 29.63 11.91
C ASP A 269 -8.89 30.17 10.69
N VAL A 270 -8.31 30.05 9.50
CA VAL A 270 -8.83 30.65 8.25
C VAL A 270 -9.04 29.61 7.19
#